data_7fb2f1305cfa6f42204509924b6dd5b9
#
_entry.id   7fb2f1305cfa6f42204509924b6dd5b9
#
_cell.length_a   1.000
_cell.length_b   1.000
_cell.length_c   1.000
_cell.angle_alpha   90.00
_cell.angle_beta   90.00
_cell.angle_gamma   90.00
#
_symmetry.space_group_name_H-M   'P 1'
#
loop_
_entity.id
_entity.type
_entity.pdbx_description
1 polymer ?
#
loop_
_entity_poly.entity_id
_entity_poly.type
_entity_poly.pdbx_seq_one_letter_code
_entity_poly.pdbx_strand_id
1 'polypeptide(L)'
;MKKHYFRSAVAALLPLLLIAQPVEACTGFIIGKKLTADGSTLVGRTEDLEPNHNKNFVVRERVYNKKGAIFEDAANGFQYPLPEISYKYTAVPDVTPDQGIFDEAGFNEYGVSISATVSASANDKIQKVDPYVKDGLAESGLTSIVLPSVKTAREGVELIAKIVEEKGAAEGNIVTIADKEGVWYMEILSGHQYAAILFPEDRFAVFPNTFSVSYTHLRAHETAA
;
A
#
# COMPACT_ATOMS: atom_id res chain seq x y z
N MET A 1 -25.20 -74.84 -5.76
CA MET A 1 -24.36 -73.98 -4.87
C MET A 1 -23.79 -72.83 -5.70
N LYS A 2 -24.41 -71.62 -5.60
CA LYS A 2 -23.94 -70.43 -6.34
C LYS A 2 -23.16 -69.58 -5.34
N LYS A 3 -21.86 -69.37 -5.59
CA LYS A 3 -20.99 -68.46 -4.82
C LYS A 3 -21.22 -67.05 -5.28
N HIS A 4 -21.77 -66.18 -4.43
CA HIS A 4 -21.85 -64.77 -4.61
C HIS A 4 -20.48 -64.15 -4.24
N TYR A 5 -19.79 -63.57 -5.23
CA TYR A 5 -18.63 -62.73 -4.99
C TYR A 5 -19.11 -61.34 -4.64
N PHE A 6 -18.96 -60.95 -3.41
CA PHE A 6 -19.14 -59.59 -2.97
C PHE A 6 -17.89 -58.80 -3.39
N ARG A 7 -18.06 -57.98 -4.44
CA ARG A 7 -17.04 -57.02 -4.85
C ARG A 7 -17.17 -55.78 -3.93
N SER A 8 -16.32 -55.71 -2.91
CA SER A 8 -16.15 -54.47 -2.13
C SER A 8 -15.46 -53.43 -3.00
N ALA A 9 -16.21 -52.45 -3.46
CA ALA A 9 -15.65 -51.26 -4.05
C ALA A 9 -15.06 -50.41 -2.91
N VAL A 10 -13.74 -50.51 -2.74
CA VAL A 10 -13.01 -49.53 -1.91
C VAL A 10 -12.97 -48.24 -2.71
N ALA A 11 -13.88 -47.35 -2.38
CA ALA A 11 -13.79 -45.94 -2.84
C ALA A 11 -12.58 -45.32 -2.13
N ALA A 12 -11.48 -45.23 -2.86
CA ALA A 12 -10.35 -44.42 -2.44
C ALA A 12 -10.80 -42.96 -2.47
N LEU A 13 -11.25 -42.43 -1.35
CA LEU A 13 -11.31 -41.01 -1.09
C LEU A 13 -9.87 -40.51 -1.10
N LEU A 14 -9.41 -40.03 -2.26
CA LEU A 14 -8.26 -39.14 -2.32
C LEU A 14 -8.63 -37.89 -1.51
N PRO A 15 -7.97 -37.62 -0.37
CA PRO A 15 -8.10 -36.29 0.21
C PRO A 15 -7.51 -35.33 -0.83
N LEU A 16 -8.37 -34.49 -1.41
CA LEU A 16 -7.95 -33.32 -2.12
C LEU A 16 -7.29 -32.44 -1.05
N LEU A 17 -5.99 -32.64 -0.85
CA LEU A 17 -5.16 -31.67 -0.16
C LEU A 17 -5.23 -30.40 -1.02
N LEU A 18 -6.20 -29.58 -0.71
CA LEU A 18 -6.13 -28.16 -1.00
C LEU A 18 -4.87 -27.69 -0.26
N ILE A 19 -3.74 -27.70 -0.96
CA ILE A 19 -2.59 -26.94 -0.57
C ILE A 19 -3.11 -25.50 -0.64
N ALA A 20 -3.60 -25.00 0.49
CA ALA A 20 -3.80 -23.58 0.66
C ALA A 20 -2.40 -22.99 0.45
N GLN A 21 -2.14 -22.46 -0.73
CA GLN A 21 -1.00 -21.60 -0.94
C GLN A 21 -1.17 -20.51 0.13
N PRO A 22 -0.13 -20.20 0.91
CA PRO A 22 -0.20 -19.01 1.74
C PRO A 22 -0.55 -17.86 0.79
N VAL A 23 -1.76 -17.34 0.92
CA VAL A 23 -2.15 -16.12 0.22
C VAL A 23 -1.40 -15.05 0.98
N GLU A 24 -0.31 -14.57 0.44
CA GLU A 24 0.34 -13.35 0.89
C GLU A 24 -0.69 -12.24 0.70
N ALA A 25 -1.32 -11.87 1.78
CA ALA A 25 -2.46 -10.97 1.76
C ALA A 25 -2.38 -10.03 2.94
N CYS A 26 -1.98 -8.78 2.67
CA CYS A 26 -2.05 -7.72 3.67
C CYS A 26 -3.51 -7.36 3.96
N THR A 27 -3.77 -6.88 5.17
CA THR A 27 -5.07 -6.35 5.57
C THR A 27 -4.87 -5.00 6.24
N GLY A 28 -5.49 -3.96 5.69
CA GLY A 28 -5.52 -2.65 6.31
C GLY A 28 -6.83 -2.36 7.02
N PHE A 29 -6.81 -1.46 8.00
CA PHE A 29 -8.03 -0.94 8.61
C PHE A 29 -7.90 0.54 8.97
N ILE A 30 -9.05 1.21 9.00
CA ILE A 30 -9.21 2.57 9.49
C ILE A 30 -10.42 2.59 10.42
N ILE A 31 -10.31 3.22 11.58
CA ILE A 31 -11.43 3.49 12.50
C ILE A 31 -11.46 4.99 12.77
N GLY A 32 -12.53 5.65 12.32
CA GLY A 32 -12.71 7.08 12.47
C GLY A 32 -12.88 7.51 13.93
N LYS A 33 -12.47 8.71 14.26
CA LYS A 33 -12.39 9.23 15.64
C LYS A 33 -13.71 9.27 16.41
N LYS A 34 -14.85 9.27 15.72
CA LYS A 34 -16.17 9.21 16.37
C LYS A 34 -16.57 7.81 16.85
N LEU A 35 -15.79 6.79 16.49
CA LEU A 35 -16.02 5.41 16.89
C LEU A 35 -15.05 4.91 17.98
N THR A 36 -14.12 5.75 18.41
CA THR A 36 -13.13 5.44 19.45
C THR A 36 -13.50 6.11 20.76
N ALA A 37 -13.07 5.53 21.87
CA ALA A 37 -13.43 6.01 23.20
C ALA A 37 -12.77 7.35 23.56
N ASP A 38 -11.61 7.65 22.99
CA ASP A 38 -10.79 8.82 23.26
C ASP A 38 -10.79 9.87 22.12
N GLY A 39 -11.55 9.61 21.05
CA GLY A 39 -11.61 10.52 19.90
C GLY A 39 -10.37 10.43 18.98
N SER A 40 -9.53 9.41 19.14
CA SER A 40 -8.41 9.15 18.23
C SER A 40 -8.88 8.45 16.95
N THR A 41 -8.17 8.66 15.84
CA THR A 41 -8.33 7.83 14.65
C THR A 41 -7.30 6.70 14.70
N LEU A 42 -7.73 5.47 14.46
CA LEU A 42 -6.86 4.30 14.43
C LEU A 42 -6.64 3.85 12.98
N VAL A 43 -5.39 3.64 12.65
CA VAL A 43 -4.97 3.09 11.34
C VAL A 43 -3.99 1.97 11.60
N GLY A 44 -4.15 0.86 10.89
CA GLY A 44 -3.23 -0.25 11.01
C GLY A 44 -3.24 -1.13 9.77
N ARG A 45 -2.18 -1.92 9.64
CA ARG A 45 -2.00 -2.88 8.56
C ARG A 45 -1.25 -4.09 9.06
N THR A 46 -1.66 -5.27 8.62
CA THR A 46 -0.83 -6.47 8.67
C THR A 46 0.03 -6.53 7.42
N GLU A 47 1.19 -7.09 7.55
CA GLU A 47 2.05 -7.48 6.44
C GLU A 47 2.20 -9.00 6.50
N ASP A 48 1.54 -9.66 5.56
CA ASP A 48 1.44 -11.11 5.55
C ASP A 48 2.48 -11.67 4.56
N LEU A 49 3.72 -11.76 5.03
CA LEU A 49 4.87 -12.29 4.31
C LEU A 49 5.39 -13.58 4.97
N GLU A 50 6.57 -14.03 4.55
CA GLU A 50 7.21 -15.22 5.05
C GLU A 50 7.48 -15.17 6.56
N PRO A 51 7.42 -16.30 7.28
CA PRO A 51 7.44 -16.35 8.76
C PRO A 51 8.69 -15.80 9.44
N ASN A 52 9.76 -15.52 8.77
CA ASN A 52 11.01 -15.04 9.37
C ASN A 52 11.39 -13.62 8.93
N HIS A 53 10.40 -12.85 8.51
CA HIS A 53 10.59 -11.50 8.02
C HIS A 53 10.67 -10.49 9.17
N ASN A 54 11.86 -10.34 9.74
CA ASN A 54 12.08 -9.44 10.87
C ASN A 54 12.03 -7.97 10.42
N LYS A 55 11.33 -7.14 11.17
CA LYS A 55 11.29 -5.69 10.95
C LYS A 55 12.14 -4.95 11.98
N ASN A 56 12.78 -3.90 11.53
CA ASN A 56 13.51 -2.96 12.36
C ASN A 56 12.79 -1.62 12.39
N PHE A 57 12.89 -0.91 13.49
CA PHE A 57 12.49 0.49 13.56
C PHE A 57 13.71 1.37 13.35
N VAL A 58 13.68 2.23 12.36
CA VAL A 58 14.81 3.09 12.00
C VAL A 58 14.42 4.56 12.03
N VAL A 59 15.43 5.42 12.18
CA VAL A 59 15.29 6.87 12.06
C VAL A 59 16.07 7.32 10.84
N ARG A 60 15.39 8.01 9.93
CA ARG A 60 15.99 8.70 8.80
C ARG A 60 16.16 10.16 9.19
N GLU A 61 17.41 10.60 9.31
CA GLU A 61 17.69 11.97 9.74
C GLU A 61 17.34 13.01 8.65
N ARG A 62 17.15 14.25 9.07
CA ARG A 62 16.95 15.37 8.15
C ARG A 62 18.20 15.58 7.29
N VAL A 63 18.00 15.75 5.98
CA VAL A 63 19.09 15.94 5.02
C VAL A 63 18.86 17.22 4.21
N TYR A 64 19.92 18.02 4.04
CA TYR A 64 19.98 19.13 3.10
C TYR A 64 20.55 18.60 1.79
N ASN A 65 19.70 18.41 0.81
CA ASN A 65 20.07 17.79 -0.45
C ASN A 65 20.85 18.76 -1.34
N LYS A 66 21.78 18.24 -2.10
CA LYS A 66 22.43 19.00 -3.18
C LYS A 66 21.43 19.23 -4.30
N LYS A 67 21.57 20.34 -5.02
CA LYS A 67 20.75 20.63 -6.20
C LYS A 67 20.82 19.47 -7.20
N GLY A 68 19.65 18.97 -7.60
CA GLY A 68 19.54 17.85 -8.54
C GLY A 68 19.71 16.47 -7.90
N ALA A 69 19.68 16.37 -6.56
CA ALA A 69 19.63 15.08 -5.90
C ALA A 69 18.35 14.31 -6.27
N ILE A 70 18.46 13.02 -6.49
CA ILE A 70 17.36 12.13 -6.87
C ILE A 70 17.25 10.99 -5.86
N PHE A 71 16.04 10.53 -5.63
CA PHE A 71 15.74 9.22 -5.08
C PHE A 71 15.78 8.23 -6.24
N GLU A 72 16.39 7.07 -6.02
CA GLU A 72 16.39 5.96 -6.95
C GLU A 72 15.92 4.71 -6.21
N ASP A 73 14.86 4.11 -6.74
CA ASP A 73 14.31 2.86 -6.23
C ASP A 73 15.13 1.69 -6.79
N ALA A 74 15.82 0.97 -5.91
CA ALA A 74 16.64 -0.17 -6.32
C ALA A 74 15.81 -1.37 -6.83
N ALA A 75 14.52 -1.44 -6.46
CA ALA A 75 13.67 -2.55 -6.87
C ALA A 75 13.31 -2.51 -8.38
N ASN A 76 13.06 -1.31 -8.92
CA ASN A 76 12.61 -1.19 -10.31
C ASN A 76 13.29 -0.08 -11.13
N GLY A 77 14.17 0.71 -10.50
CA GLY A 77 14.90 1.81 -11.15
C GLY A 77 14.09 3.11 -11.26
N PHE A 78 12.94 3.22 -10.58
CA PHE A 78 12.17 4.47 -10.53
C PHE A 78 13.00 5.61 -9.96
N GLN A 79 12.93 6.79 -10.57
CA GLN A 79 13.66 7.98 -10.13
C GLN A 79 12.74 9.17 -9.90
N TYR A 80 12.94 9.85 -8.76
CA TYR A 80 12.21 11.06 -8.41
C TYR A 80 13.11 12.12 -7.79
N PRO A 81 12.96 13.41 -8.14
CA PRO A 81 13.75 14.49 -7.54
C PRO A 81 13.51 14.58 -6.03
N LEU A 82 14.59 14.64 -5.25
CA LEU A 82 14.49 14.92 -3.83
C LEU A 82 14.25 16.42 -3.59
N PRO A 83 13.48 16.78 -2.52
CA PRO A 83 13.32 18.17 -2.11
C PRO A 83 14.67 18.74 -1.62
N GLU A 84 14.80 20.07 -1.57
CA GLU A 84 15.99 20.74 -1.02
C GLU A 84 16.27 20.30 0.41
N ILE A 85 15.22 20.08 1.19
CA ILE A 85 15.27 19.56 2.56
C ILE A 85 14.43 18.30 2.62
N SER A 86 15.07 17.16 2.84
CA SER A 86 14.40 15.92 3.25
C SER A 86 14.16 15.95 4.75
N TYR A 87 12.89 15.89 5.16
CA TYR A 87 12.50 15.93 6.56
C TYR A 87 12.90 14.65 7.29
N LYS A 88 13.14 14.78 8.59
CA LYS A 88 13.37 13.63 9.48
C LYS A 88 12.11 12.79 9.57
N TYR A 89 12.27 11.47 9.51
CA TYR A 89 11.17 10.54 9.70
C TYR A 89 11.63 9.23 10.32
N THR A 90 10.69 8.50 10.90
CA THR A 90 10.88 7.14 11.35
C THR A 90 10.30 6.19 10.34
N ALA A 91 10.84 5.00 10.23
CA ALA A 91 10.32 4.00 9.33
C ALA A 91 10.48 2.58 9.88
N VAL A 92 9.65 1.69 9.35
CA VAL A 92 9.78 0.24 9.46
C VAL A 92 10.11 -0.26 8.06
N PRO A 93 11.41 -0.43 7.72
CA PRO A 93 11.79 -0.89 6.40
C PRO A 93 11.54 -2.39 6.23
N ASP A 94 11.35 -2.79 4.99
CA ASP A 94 11.52 -4.18 4.60
C ASP A 94 13.00 -4.60 4.77
N VAL A 95 13.22 -5.87 5.05
CA VAL A 95 14.56 -6.43 5.29
C VAL A 95 15.09 -7.23 4.08
N THR A 96 14.54 -6.99 2.91
CA THR A 96 15.01 -7.63 1.66
C THR A 96 16.23 -6.84 1.13
N PRO A 97 17.46 -7.33 1.33
CA PRO A 97 18.69 -6.53 1.12
C PRO A 97 18.93 -6.08 -0.32
N ASP A 98 18.40 -6.81 -1.28
CA ASP A 98 18.55 -6.57 -2.71
C ASP A 98 17.59 -5.51 -3.26
N GLN A 99 16.58 -5.12 -2.49
CA GLN A 99 15.61 -4.08 -2.87
C GLN A 99 16.02 -2.66 -2.40
N GLY A 100 17.14 -2.52 -1.69
CA GLY A 100 17.63 -1.22 -1.24
C GLY A 100 16.82 -0.66 -0.08
N ILE A 101 16.52 0.66 -0.12
CA ILE A 101 15.66 1.30 0.87
C ILE A 101 14.22 1.04 0.47
N PHE A 102 13.52 0.30 1.32
CA PHE A 102 12.12 -0.03 1.16
C PHE A 102 11.42 0.23 2.50
N ASP A 103 11.09 1.48 2.76
CA ASP A 103 10.41 1.88 3.98
C ASP A 103 8.90 1.64 3.83
N GLU A 104 8.35 0.71 4.60
CA GLU A 104 6.97 0.23 4.50
C GLU A 104 5.97 1.19 5.14
N ALA A 105 6.31 1.70 6.31
CA ALA A 105 5.47 2.58 7.09
C ALA A 105 6.31 3.47 7.99
N GLY A 106 5.75 4.59 8.42
CA GLY A 106 6.44 5.50 9.33
C GLY A 106 5.70 6.81 9.54
N PHE A 107 6.36 7.73 10.21
CA PHE A 107 5.86 9.10 10.39
C PHE A 107 7.02 10.10 10.42
N ASN A 108 6.75 11.30 9.92
CA ASN A 108 7.75 12.35 9.87
C ASN A 108 7.64 13.34 11.05
N GLU A 109 8.59 14.25 11.13
CA GLU A 109 8.68 15.25 12.19
C GLU A 109 7.52 16.27 12.22
N TYR A 110 6.69 16.30 11.19
CA TYR A 110 5.46 17.11 11.13
C TYR A 110 4.20 16.33 11.55
N GLY A 111 4.36 15.05 11.93
CA GLY A 111 3.25 14.20 12.34
C GLY A 111 2.46 13.59 11.19
N VAL A 112 2.98 13.65 9.97
CA VAL A 112 2.41 12.90 8.85
C VAL A 112 2.85 11.47 8.95
N SER A 113 1.91 10.54 8.93
CA SER A 113 2.16 9.10 8.86
C SER A 113 1.71 8.52 7.52
N ILE A 114 2.40 7.49 7.07
CA ILE A 114 2.02 6.69 5.91
C ILE A 114 2.15 5.21 6.24
N SER A 115 1.24 4.42 5.72
CA SER A 115 1.37 2.97 5.62
C SER A 115 1.14 2.60 4.16
N ALA A 116 2.19 2.20 3.54
CA ALA A 116 2.24 1.69 2.18
C ALA A 116 2.68 0.21 2.26
N THR A 117 2.03 -0.79 1.75
CA THR A 117 0.77 -0.74 1.04
C THR A 117 -0.06 -1.98 1.35
N VAL A 118 -1.30 -1.99 0.92
CA VAL A 118 -2.02 -3.25 0.71
C VAL A 118 -2.05 -3.44 -0.80
N SER A 119 -1.20 -4.34 -1.32
CA SER A 119 -1.05 -4.58 -2.76
C SER A 119 -2.36 -5.06 -3.38
N ALA A 120 -2.76 -4.49 -4.50
CA ALA A 120 -3.95 -4.87 -5.24
C ALA A 120 -3.66 -4.84 -6.74
N SER A 121 -4.43 -5.58 -7.53
CA SER A 121 -4.17 -5.66 -8.97
C SER A 121 -5.36 -5.25 -9.79
N ALA A 122 -5.10 -4.45 -10.82
CA ALA A 122 -6.09 -4.15 -11.84
C ALA A 122 -6.36 -5.38 -12.70
N ASN A 123 -7.60 -5.51 -13.17
CA ASN A 123 -7.97 -6.58 -14.07
C ASN A 123 -7.42 -6.38 -15.50
N ASP A 124 -7.44 -7.44 -16.30
CA ASP A 124 -6.91 -7.44 -17.68
C ASP A 124 -7.54 -6.38 -18.61
N LYS A 125 -8.77 -5.95 -18.35
CA LYS A 125 -9.42 -4.92 -19.18
C LYS A 125 -8.78 -3.56 -18.94
N ILE A 126 -8.52 -3.23 -17.69
CA ILE A 126 -7.83 -1.98 -17.31
C ILE A 126 -6.39 -2.03 -17.78
N GLN A 127 -5.69 -3.15 -17.59
CA GLN A 127 -4.29 -3.30 -18.04
C GLN A 127 -4.11 -3.17 -19.56
N LYS A 128 -5.15 -3.39 -20.35
CA LYS A 128 -5.11 -3.12 -21.80
C LYS A 128 -5.24 -1.65 -22.18
N VAL A 129 -5.85 -0.84 -21.32
CA VAL A 129 -6.13 0.58 -21.58
C VAL A 129 -5.09 1.47 -20.92
N ASP A 130 -4.73 1.15 -19.70
CA ASP A 130 -3.76 1.89 -18.87
C ASP A 130 -2.89 0.89 -18.09
N PRO A 131 -1.90 0.27 -18.76
CA PRO A 131 -1.03 -0.73 -18.16
C PRO A 131 -0.12 -0.11 -17.09
N TYR A 132 0.29 -0.91 -16.12
CA TYR A 132 1.34 -0.54 -15.18
C TYR A 132 2.64 -0.19 -15.92
N VAL A 133 3.34 0.82 -15.42
CA VAL A 133 4.60 1.33 -15.97
C VAL A 133 5.75 0.66 -15.23
N LYS A 134 6.55 -0.12 -15.90
CA LYS A 134 7.58 -0.98 -15.30
C LYS A 134 8.53 -0.25 -14.35
N ASP A 135 8.95 0.95 -14.72
CA ASP A 135 9.81 1.85 -13.95
C ASP A 135 9.02 3.02 -13.34
N GLY A 136 7.72 2.82 -13.09
CA GLY A 136 6.83 3.73 -12.39
C GLY A 136 6.97 3.64 -10.87
N LEU A 137 6.16 4.43 -10.16
CA LEU A 137 6.12 4.41 -8.69
C LEU A 137 5.67 3.04 -8.20
N ALA A 138 6.50 2.41 -7.35
CA ALA A 138 6.23 1.14 -6.70
C ALA A 138 6.07 1.30 -5.19
N GLU A 139 5.59 0.28 -4.51
CA GLU A 139 5.46 0.20 -3.06
C GLU A 139 6.76 0.60 -2.36
N SER A 140 7.88 0.08 -2.84
CA SER A 140 9.22 0.33 -2.32
C SER A 140 9.62 1.81 -2.24
N GLY A 141 9.09 2.65 -3.14
CA GLY A 141 9.38 4.09 -3.18
C GLY A 141 8.40 4.98 -2.41
N LEU A 142 7.17 4.52 -2.14
CA LEU A 142 6.10 5.38 -1.64
C LEU A 142 6.46 6.12 -0.36
N THR A 143 6.78 5.39 0.71
CA THR A 143 7.10 5.98 2.02
C THR A 143 8.38 6.82 1.97
N SER A 144 9.40 6.32 1.28
CA SER A 144 10.71 6.97 1.15
C SER A 144 10.69 8.28 0.34
N ILE A 145 9.65 8.49 -0.48
CA ILE A 145 9.43 9.73 -1.23
C ILE A 145 8.50 10.67 -0.46
N VAL A 146 7.43 10.16 0.14
CA VAL A 146 6.40 10.98 0.77
C VAL A 146 6.87 11.59 2.08
N LEU A 147 7.32 10.76 3.04
CA LEU A 147 7.64 11.24 4.39
C LEU A 147 8.71 12.35 4.44
N PRO A 148 9.80 12.28 3.65
CA PRO A 148 10.79 13.36 3.65
C PRO A 148 10.34 14.63 2.92
N SER A 149 9.20 14.60 2.22
CA SER A 149 8.83 15.66 1.30
C SER A 149 7.65 16.53 1.73
N VAL A 150 6.81 16.05 2.68
CA VAL A 150 5.51 16.67 2.96
C VAL A 150 5.33 17.07 4.42
N LYS A 151 4.44 18.03 4.66
CA LYS A 151 4.07 18.51 6.00
C LYS A 151 2.64 18.18 6.40
N THR A 152 1.83 17.74 5.45
CA THR A 152 0.44 17.33 5.68
C THR A 152 0.13 16.05 4.93
N ALA A 153 -0.87 15.31 5.40
CA ALA A 153 -1.35 14.11 4.72
C ALA A 153 -1.89 14.43 3.32
N ARG A 154 -2.55 15.59 3.17
CA ARG A 154 -3.05 16.05 1.88
C ARG A 154 -1.92 16.28 0.88
N GLU A 155 -0.84 16.97 1.27
CA GLU A 155 0.35 17.10 0.42
C GLU A 155 0.92 15.75 -0.01
N GLY A 156 0.85 14.74 0.86
CA GLY A 156 1.27 13.36 0.54
C GLY A 156 0.42 12.73 -0.55
N VAL A 157 -0.89 12.87 -0.46
CA VAL A 157 -1.81 12.40 -1.50
C VAL A 157 -1.57 13.13 -2.83
N GLU A 158 -1.45 14.45 -2.80
CA GLU A 158 -1.20 15.27 -3.98
C GLU A 158 0.13 14.94 -4.63
N LEU A 159 1.17 14.64 -3.84
CA LEU A 159 2.47 14.21 -4.34
C LEU A 159 2.39 12.85 -5.06
N ILE A 160 1.75 11.86 -4.44
CA ILE A 160 1.56 10.55 -5.06
C ILE A 160 0.73 10.69 -6.34
N ALA A 161 -0.38 11.42 -6.30
CA ALA A 161 -1.23 11.68 -7.46
C ALA A 161 -0.44 12.26 -8.63
N LYS A 162 0.33 13.30 -8.37
CA LYS A 162 1.21 13.92 -9.37
C LYS A 162 2.22 12.93 -9.97
N ILE A 163 2.85 12.11 -9.13
CA ILE A 163 3.82 11.12 -9.61
C ILE A 163 3.14 10.08 -10.50
N VAL A 164 1.98 9.57 -10.07
CA VAL A 164 1.21 8.59 -10.84
C VAL A 164 0.77 9.16 -12.18
N GLU A 165 0.29 10.42 -12.21
CA GLU A 165 -0.11 11.09 -13.45
C GLU A 165 1.06 11.34 -14.41
N GLU A 166 2.23 11.72 -13.89
CA GLU A 166 3.36 12.15 -14.72
C GLU A 166 4.31 11.01 -15.11
N LYS A 167 4.46 10.01 -14.24
CA LYS A 167 5.46 8.94 -14.38
C LYS A 167 4.87 7.53 -14.38
N GLY A 168 3.63 7.42 -13.95
CA GLY A 168 2.95 6.14 -13.83
C GLY A 168 3.29 5.38 -12.55
N ALA A 169 2.50 4.34 -12.30
CA ALA A 169 2.69 3.38 -11.21
C ALA A 169 3.09 2.02 -11.78
N ALA A 170 3.99 1.33 -11.08
CA ALA A 170 4.47 0.00 -11.47
C ALA A 170 3.50 -1.12 -11.08
N GLU A 171 2.62 -0.82 -10.14
CA GLU A 171 1.70 -1.80 -9.54
C GLU A 171 0.52 -1.09 -8.88
N GLY A 172 -0.50 -1.85 -8.50
CA GLY A 172 -1.65 -1.33 -7.78
C GLY A 172 -1.45 -1.40 -6.28
N ASN A 173 -1.83 -0.33 -5.59
CA ASN A 173 -1.57 -0.17 -4.17
C ASN A 173 -2.71 0.54 -3.45
N ILE A 174 -2.96 0.15 -2.20
CA ILE A 174 -3.84 0.87 -1.28
C ILE A 174 -2.96 1.50 -0.19
N VAL A 175 -3.03 2.81 -0.08
CA VAL A 175 -2.18 3.61 0.80
C VAL A 175 -3.04 4.38 1.79
N THR A 176 -2.62 4.43 3.04
CA THR A 176 -3.20 5.32 4.05
C THR A 176 -2.18 6.39 4.44
N ILE A 177 -2.60 7.65 4.40
CA ILE A 177 -1.79 8.79 4.81
C ILE A 177 -2.58 9.59 5.83
N ALA A 178 -1.98 9.85 6.99
CA ALA A 178 -2.69 10.51 8.08
C ALA A 178 -1.87 11.65 8.70
N ASP A 179 -2.58 12.63 9.22
CA ASP A 179 -2.08 13.68 10.08
C ASP A 179 -3.13 14.06 11.13
N LYS A 180 -2.93 15.16 11.84
CA LYS A 180 -3.89 15.65 12.86
C LYS A 180 -5.26 16.01 12.31
N GLU A 181 -5.41 16.27 11.01
CA GLU A 181 -6.68 16.64 10.37
C GLU A 181 -7.51 15.41 9.98
N GLY A 182 -6.87 14.26 9.78
CA GLY A 182 -7.56 13.02 9.46
C GLY A 182 -6.73 12.01 8.69
N VAL A 183 -7.41 11.01 8.13
CA VAL A 183 -6.80 9.94 7.35
C VAL A 183 -7.29 10.02 5.90
N TRP A 184 -6.36 10.03 4.99
CA TRP A 184 -6.62 9.83 3.58
C TRP A 184 -6.46 8.35 3.23
N TYR A 185 -7.44 7.82 2.53
CA TYR A 185 -7.40 6.50 1.91
C TYR A 185 -7.22 6.69 0.40
N MET A 186 -6.20 6.09 -0.16
CA MET A 186 -5.87 6.23 -1.57
C MET A 186 -5.66 4.87 -2.20
N GLU A 187 -6.23 4.66 -3.38
CA GLU A 187 -6.01 3.52 -4.25
C GLU A 187 -5.30 3.96 -5.53
N ILE A 188 -4.15 3.36 -5.82
CA ILE A 188 -3.46 3.46 -7.10
C ILE A 188 -3.98 2.30 -7.96
N LEU A 189 -4.81 2.62 -8.95
CA LEU A 189 -5.67 1.64 -9.62
C LEU A 189 -5.03 1.00 -10.84
N SER A 190 -4.20 1.74 -11.56
CA SER A 190 -3.56 1.31 -12.80
C SER A 190 -2.33 2.16 -13.07
N GLY A 191 -1.80 2.13 -14.28
CA GLY A 191 -0.60 2.88 -14.63
C GLY A 191 -0.67 4.37 -14.27
N HIS A 192 -1.80 5.04 -14.54
CA HIS A 192 -1.95 6.48 -14.33
C HIS A 192 -3.27 6.86 -13.62
N GLN A 193 -4.03 5.88 -13.12
CA GLN A 193 -5.30 6.15 -12.45
C GLN A 193 -5.20 5.89 -10.96
N TYR A 194 -5.81 6.76 -10.18
CA TYR A 194 -5.92 6.65 -8.74
C TYR A 194 -7.27 7.18 -8.26
N ALA A 195 -7.59 6.88 -7.01
CA ALA A 195 -8.69 7.51 -6.30
C ALA A 195 -8.26 7.77 -4.86
N ALA A 196 -8.63 8.92 -4.30
CA ALA A 196 -8.32 9.25 -2.91
C ALA A 196 -9.51 9.92 -2.23
N ILE A 197 -9.71 9.59 -0.96
CA ILE A 197 -10.75 10.20 -0.13
C ILE A 197 -10.20 10.56 1.25
N LEU A 198 -10.69 11.66 1.81
CA LEU A 198 -10.58 11.89 3.24
C LEU A 198 -11.58 10.95 3.94
N PHE A 199 -11.06 10.03 4.75
CA PHE A 199 -11.88 9.00 5.36
C PHE A 199 -12.84 9.59 6.39
N PRO A 200 -14.14 9.21 6.36
CA PRO A 200 -15.14 9.78 7.28
C PRO A 200 -14.87 9.43 8.75
N GLU A 201 -15.01 10.40 9.62
CA GLU A 201 -14.75 10.26 11.06
C GLU A 201 -15.70 9.33 11.81
N ASP A 202 -16.89 9.06 11.25
CA ASP A 202 -17.96 8.22 11.81
C ASP A 202 -18.05 6.83 11.16
N ARG A 203 -17.01 6.42 10.46
CA ARG A 203 -16.93 5.15 9.75
C ARG A 203 -15.73 4.34 10.18
N PHE A 204 -15.79 3.05 9.91
CA PHE A 204 -14.63 2.17 9.91
C PHE A 204 -14.56 1.43 8.57
N ALA A 205 -13.38 1.01 8.20
CA ALA A 205 -13.15 0.15 7.04
C ALA A 205 -12.09 -0.91 7.37
N VAL A 206 -12.24 -2.06 6.77
CA VAL A 206 -11.22 -3.10 6.68
C VAL A 206 -11.08 -3.40 5.19
N PHE A 207 -9.88 -3.36 4.68
CA PHE A 207 -9.63 -3.52 3.26
C PHE A 207 -8.54 -4.57 3.02
N PRO A 208 -8.88 -5.63 2.28
CA PRO A 208 -7.92 -6.65 1.85
C PRO A 208 -7.21 -6.20 0.55
N ASN A 209 -6.43 -7.10 -0.06
CA ASN A 209 -5.73 -6.89 -1.33
C ASN A 209 -6.67 -6.77 -2.55
N THR A 210 -7.72 -5.98 -2.42
CA THR A 210 -8.69 -5.69 -3.50
C THR A 210 -9.12 -4.23 -3.46
N PHE A 211 -9.23 -3.60 -4.61
CA PHE A 211 -9.75 -2.24 -4.71
C PHE A 211 -11.22 -2.17 -4.28
N SER A 212 -11.52 -1.22 -3.42
CA SER A 212 -12.84 -1.02 -2.81
C SER A 212 -13.57 0.21 -3.34
N VAL A 213 -12.87 1.15 -3.95
CA VAL A 213 -13.44 2.41 -4.47
C VAL A 213 -14.50 2.19 -5.54
N SER A 214 -14.44 1.09 -6.28
CA SER A 214 -15.44 0.73 -7.29
C SER A 214 -16.83 0.38 -6.72
N TYR A 215 -16.91 0.07 -5.43
CA TYR A 215 -18.16 -0.27 -4.73
C TYR A 215 -18.75 0.88 -3.91
N THR A 216 -17.95 1.88 -3.60
CA THR A 216 -18.42 3.12 -2.99
C THR A 216 -18.55 4.13 -4.11
N HIS A 217 -19.73 4.71 -4.33
CA HIS A 217 -20.01 5.72 -5.37
C HIS A 217 -19.18 7.01 -5.17
N LEU A 218 -17.87 6.86 -5.08
CA LEU A 218 -16.92 7.94 -5.01
C LEU A 218 -16.64 8.39 -6.44
N ARG A 219 -17.19 9.53 -6.77
CA ARG A 219 -16.85 10.19 -8.03
C ARG A 219 -15.36 10.54 -7.97
N ALA A 220 -14.61 10.10 -8.95
CA ALA A 220 -13.18 10.38 -9.15
C ALA A 220 -12.87 11.88 -9.42
N HIS A 221 -13.65 12.81 -8.88
CA HIS A 221 -13.56 14.23 -9.16
C HIS A 221 -13.68 15.13 -7.92
N GLU A 222 -13.45 14.62 -6.72
CA GLU A 222 -13.25 15.50 -5.58
C GLU A 222 -11.75 15.66 -5.27
N THR A 223 -10.95 15.83 -6.30
CA THR A 223 -9.71 16.57 -6.14
C THR A 223 -10.10 18.04 -6.06
N ALA A 224 -10.17 18.53 -4.85
CA ALA A 224 -9.93 19.91 -4.45
C ALA A 224 -10.68 21.00 -5.21
N ALA A 225 -11.56 21.62 -4.53
CA ALA A 225 -11.60 23.08 -4.54
C ALA A 225 -10.91 23.59 -3.27
#